data_649e2189c2022722771c74db71d16c2d
#
_entry.id   649e2189c2022722771c74db71d16c2d
#
_cell.length_a   1.000
_cell.length_b   1.000
_cell.length_c   1.000
_cell.angle_alpha   90.00
_cell.angle_beta   90.00
_cell.angle_gamma   90.00
#
_symmetry.space_group_name_H-M   'P 1'
#
loop_
_entity.id
_entity.type
_entity.pdbx_description
1 polymer ?
#
loop_
_entity_poly.entity_id
_entity_poly.type
_entity_poly.pdbx_seq_one_letter_code
_entity_poly.pdbx_strand_id
1 'polypeptide(L)'
;VEMLLALLGAALLAVSIGAAVAPPTVPRPILVLAGRSAVVGDLTREQTRFCATLHASALPHGFFVALGPRFLRRYFESFADSPHAVAMVATVDDHPVGFLVGPVRARSHRQWVVRNRGLGLALAGATALAVRPGLAWHFVRTRLTRYRVALRRDAAPAPHRDETPTNDVAVLSHVAVLEGARHTGAGTLLVSDFEDAARDAGIQRAYLHTLDGPDGAGPFYSRLGWHPGPTHPTAEGRRMQEWTRTLGREPGA
;
A
#
# COMPACT_ATOMS: atom_id res chain seq x y z
N VAL A 1 24.61 5.45 5.19
CA VAL A 1 23.48 5.89 6.04
C VAL A 1 22.45 6.64 5.19
N GLU A 2 22.84 7.65 4.40
CA GLU A 2 21.91 8.43 3.56
C GLU A 2 21.18 7.60 2.48
N MET A 3 21.87 6.67 1.83
CA MET A 3 21.27 5.76 0.85
C MET A 3 20.27 4.78 1.53
N LEU A 4 20.55 4.41 2.76
CA LEU A 4 19.70 3.57 3.61
C LEU A 4 18.40 4.29 3.98
N LEU A 5 18.49 5.55 4.38
CA LEU A 5 17.35 6.41 4.69
C LEU A 5 16.53 6.74 3.44
N ALA A 6 17.17 6.86 2.29
CA ALA A 6 16.49 7.06 1.01
C ALA A 6 15.68 5.83 0.58
N LEU A 7 16.20 4.61 0.78
CA LEU A 7 15.47 3.36 0.54
C LEU A 7 14.28 3.21 1.49
N LEU A 8 14.43 3.67 2.73
CA LEU A 8 13.37 3.70 3.73
C LEU A 8 12.29 4.73 3.39
N GLY A 9 12.68 5.93 3.00
CA GLY A 9 11.74 6.96 2.53
C GLY A 9 10.96 6.49 1.30
N ALA A 10 11.60 5.71 0.40
CA ALA A 10 10.96 5.09 -0.76
C ALA A 10 9.87 4.10 -0.39
N ALA A 11 10.16 3.24 0.57
CA ALA A 11 9.22 2.22 1.03
C ALA A 11 7.96 2.84 1.66
N LEU A 12 8.07 4.05 2.19
CA LEU A 12 7.02 4.73 2.93
C LEU A 12 6.21 5.74 2.11
N LEU A 13 6.74 6.16 0.94
CA LEU A 13 6.07 7.06 -0.01
C LEU A 13 5.49 6.34 -1.23
N ALA A 14 5.67 5.03 -1.34
CA ALA A 14 5.02 4.26 -2.40
C ALA A 14 3.57 4.03 -2.03
N VAL A 15 2.81 5.02 -2.33
CA VAL A 15 1.36 5.00 -2.31
C VAL A 15 0.86 4.05 -3.38
N SER A 16 -0.14 3.28 -3.01
CA SER A 16 -0.89 2.30 -3.78
C SER A 16 -0.89 2.52 -5.27
N ILE A 17 -0.36 1.57 -5.99
CA ILE A 17 -0.57 1.50 -7.42
C ILE A 17 -1.70 0.50 -7.63
N GLY A 18 -2.85 1.02 -8.03
CA GLY A 18 -4.07 0.30 -8.25
C GLY A 18 -3.98 -0.91 -9.16
N ALA A 19 -5.02 -1.69 -9.13
CA ALA A 19 -5.21 -2.91 -9.91
C ALA A 19 -4.85 -2.70 -11.39
N ALA A 20 -3.79 -3.35 -11.84
CA ALA A 20 -3.46 -3.48 -13.24
C ALA A 20 -3.92 -4.85 -13.74
N VAL A 21 -4.43 -4.88 -14.96
CA VAL A 21 -4.78 -6.08 -15.71
C VAL A 21 -3.53 -6.95 -15.87
N ALA A 22 -3.62 -8.21 -15.51
CA ALA A 22 -2.54 -9.16 -15.52
C ALA A 22 -2.16 -9.64 -16.92
N PRO A 23 -0.88 -9.86 -17.19
CA PRO A 23 -0.44 -10.83 -18.18
C PRO A 23 -0.31 -12.24 -17.58
N PRO A 24 -0.22 -13.27 -18.42
CA PRO A 24 -0.67 -14.61 -18.12
C PRO A 24 0.40 -15.51 -17.49
N THR A 25 -0.11 -16.66 -17.01
CA THR A 25 0.58 -17.89 -16.61
C THR A 25 1.04 -18.01 -15.17
N VAL A 26 0.06 -17.94 -14.26
CA VAL A 26 0.06 -18.81 -13.08
C VAL A 26 -1.03 -19.87 -13.30
N PRO A 27 -0.82 -21.16 -12.99
CA PRO A 27 -1.87 -22.16 -13.11
C PRO A 27 -3.09 -21.68 -12.33
N ARG A 28 -4.19 -21.45 -13.01
CA ARG A 28 -5.45 -20.98 -12.45
C ARG A 28 -6.11 -22.13 -11.70
N PRO A 29 -6.29 -22.10 -10.40
CA PRO A 29 -7.45 -22.75 -9.83
C PRO A 29 -8.64 -21.88 -10.22
N ILE A 30 -9.48 -22.37 -11.12
CA ILE A 30 -10.82 -21.81 -11.37
C ILE A 30 -11.63 -22.10 -10.11
N LEU A 31 -11.55 -21.22 -9.13
CA LEU A 31 -12.40 -21.31 -7.96
C LEU A 31 -13.70 -20.57 -8.30
N VAL A 32 -14.71 -21.31 -8.72
CA VAL A 32 -16.08 -20.79 -8.86
C VAL A 32 -16.63 -20.58 -7.45
N LEU A 33 -16.55 -19.36 -6.95
CA LEU A 33 -16.99 -18.95 -5.60
C LEU A 33 -18.48 -18.57 -5.56
N ALA A 34 -19.32 -19.20 -6.35
CA ALA A 34 -20.77 -18.96 -6.30
C ALA A 34 -21.32 -19.41 -4.93
N GLY A 35 -21.79 -18.44 -4.15
CA GLY A 35 -22.49 -18.69 -2.89
C GLY A 35 -21.63 -18.81 -1.63
N ARG A 36 -20.34 -18.46 -1.66
CA ARG A 36 -19.43 -18.49 -0.50
C ARG A 36 -19.06 -17.07 -0.05
N SER A 37 -19.13 -16.84 1.25
CA SER A 37 -18.78 -15.54 1.85
C SER A 37 -17.27 -15.47 2.15
N ALA A 38 -16.65 -14.34 1.83
CA ALA A 38 -15.29 -14.07 2.28
C ALA A 38 -15.30 -13.72 3.76
N VAL A 39 -14.25 -14.11 4.47
CA VAL A 39 -13.97 -13.72 5.86
C VAL A 39 -12.66 -12.95 5.88
N VAL A 40 -12.59 -11.88 6.63
CA VAL A 40 -11.39 -11.07 6.81
C VAL A 40 -10.78 -11.36 8.18
N GLY A 41 -9.48 -11.51 8.23
CA GLY A 41 -8.71 -11.69 9.45
C GLY A 41 -7.34 -11.04 9.35
N ASP A 42 -6.62 -11.02 10.46
CA ASP A 42 -5.27 -10.46 10.52
C ASP A 42 -4.28 -11.25 9.65
N LEU A 43 -3.40 -10.52 8.99
CA LEU A 43 -2.33 -11.10 8.18
C LEU A 43 -1.28 -11.76 9.07
N THR A 44 -1.13 -13.07 8.93
CA THR A 44 -0.04 -13.81 9.58
C THR A 44 1.26 -13.70 8.79
N ARG A 45 2.40 -13.94 9.47
CA ARG A 45 3.72 -13.93 8.80
C ARG A 45 3.83 -14.97 7.68
N GLU A 46 3.16 -16.10 7.79
CA GLU A 46 3.15 -17.14 6.76
C GLU A 46 2.44 -16.66 5.50
N GLN A 47 1.36 -15.91 5.65
CA GLN A 47 0.57 -15.36 4.56
C GLN A 47 1.26 -14.20 3.84
N THR A 48 2.33 -13.61 4.40
CA THR A 48 3.08 -12.52 3.72
C THR A 48 3.67 -12.95 2.39
N ARG A 49 3.95 -14.26 2.22
CA ARG A 49 4.39 -14.81 0.93
C ARG A 49 3.27 -14.76 -0.10
N PHE A 50 2.04 -15.08 0.28
CA PHE A 50 0.86 -14.95 -0.57
C PHE A 50 0.68 -13.48 -0.99
N CYS A 51 0.72 -12.53 -0.04
CA CYS A 51 0.61 -11.11 -0.33
C CYS A 51 1.68 -10.63 -1.32
N ALA A 52 2.94 -11.03 -1.12
CA ALA A 52 4.03 -10.67 -2.02
C ALA A 52 3.83 -11.22 -3.44
N THR A 53 3.35 -12.46 -3.58
CA THR A 53 3.07 -13.09 -4.87
C THR A 53 1.89 -12.42 -5.56
N LEU A 54 0.78 -12.22 -4.85
CA LEU A 54 -0.41 -11.57 -5.39
C LEU A 54 -0.13 -10.12 -5.77
N HIS A 55 0.62 -9.38 -4.94
CA HIS A 55 1.05 -8.02 -5.27
C HIS A 55 1.92 -7.98 -6.54
N ALA A 56 2.87 -8.90 -6.67
CA ALA A 56 3.74 -8.95 -7.84
C ALA A 56 2.98 -9.28 -9.13
N SER A 57 1.95 -10.14 -9.07
CA SER A 57 1.09 -10.46 -10.22
C SER A 57 0.16 -9.30 -10.58
N ALA A 58 -0.38 -8.60 -9.59
CA ALA A 58 -1.26 -7.46 -9.82
C ALA A 58 -0.52 -6.20 -10.32
N LEU A 59 0.76 -6.04 -9.97
CA LEU A 59 1.56 -4.84 -10.21
C LEU A 59 2.97 -5.17 -10.74
N PRO A 60 3.11 -5.89 -11.85
CA PRO A 60 4.39 -6.43 -12.31
C PRO A 60 5.47 -5.36 -12.56
N HIS A 61 5.08 -4.13 -12.84
CA HIS A 61 5.98 -3.01 -13.11
C HIS A 61 6.24 -2.11 -11.89
N GLY A 62 5.83 -2.54 -10.69
CA GLY A 62 6.08 -1.80 -9.45
C GLY A 62 7.55 -1.82 -9.04
N PHE A 63 8.08 -0.67 -8.58
CA PHE A 63 9.47 -0.61 -8.08
C PHE A 63 9.76 -1.64 -6.98
N PHE A 64 8.83 -1.88 -6.07
CA PHE A 64 9.01 -2.86 -5.00
C PHE A 64 9.01 -4.31 -5.50
N VAL A 65 8.24 -4.58 -6.55
CA VAL A 65 8.29 -5.87 -7.24
C VAL A 65 9.67 -6.09 -7.87
N ALA A 66 10.25 -5.04 -8.46
CA ALA A 66 11.60 -5.09 -9.01
C ALA A 66 12.68 -5.35 -7.95
N LEU A 67 12.47 -4.99 -6.67
CA LEU A 67 13.35 -5.36 -5.56
C LEU A 67 13.27 -6.84 -5.16
N GLY A 68 12.24 -7.53 -5.63
CA GLY A 68 12.08 -8.97 -5.49
C GLY A 68 11.28 -9.44 -4.28
N PRO A 69 10.96 -10.74 -4.24
CA PRO A 69 10.01 -11.31 -3.27
C PRO A 69 10.50 -11.25 -1.82
N ARG A 70 11.82 -11.33 -1.59
CA ARG A 70 12.40 -11.20 -0.24
C ARG A 70 12.17 -9.80 0.35
N PHE A 71 12.30 -8.76 -0.48
CA PHE A 71 12.02 -7.39 -0.08
C PHE A 71 10.53 -7.20 0.18
N LEU A 72 9.67 -7.61 -0.77
CA LEU A 72 8.22 -7.49 -0.64
C LEU A 72 7.68 -8.16 0.61
N ARG A 73 8.15 -9.37 0.93
CA ARG A 73 7.72 -10.06 2.15
C ARG A 73 8.06 -9.27 3.40
N ARG A 74 9.30 -8.78 3.55
CA ARG A 74 9.70 -7.93 4.69
C ARG A 74 8.93 -6.61 4.74
N TYR A 75 8.59 -6.08 3.58
CA TYR A 75 7.77 -4.89 3.48
C TYR A 75 6.36 -5.16 4.02
N PHE A 76 5.70 -6.25 3.65
CA PHE A 76 4.39 -6.61 4.21
C PHE A 76 4.46 -6.99 5.68
N GLU A 77 5.50 -7.69 6.13
CA GLU A 77 5.77 -7.94 7.55
C GLU A 77 5.83 -6.63 8.37
N SER A 78 6.33 -5.54 7.79
CA SER A 78 6.40 -4.26 8.49
C SER A 78 5.03 -3.65 8.79
N PHE A 79 4.00 -3.96 8.02
CA PHE A 79 2.62 -3.57 8.34
C PHE A 79 2.01 -4.50 9.40
N ALA A 80 2.18 -5.81 9.25
CA ALA A 80 1.65 -6.79 10.20
C ALA A 80 2.24 -6.64 11.62
N ASP A 81 3.49 -6.21 11.73
CA ASP A 81 4.15 -6.02 13.03
C ASP A 81 3.92 -4.61 13.63
N SER A 82 3.40 -3.66 12.87
CA SER A 82 3.27 -2.27 13.32
C SER A 82 1.97 -2.03 14.09
N PRO A 83 2.01 -1.46 15.30
CA PRO A 83 0.80 -1.09 16.04
C PRO A 83 0.05 0.12 15.45
N HIS A 84 0.58 0.71 14.37
CA HIS A 84 0.02 1.89 13.71
C HIS A 84 -0.51 1.58 12.31
N ALA A 85 -0.58 0.30 11.95
CA ALA A 85 -1.06 -0.15 10.65
C ALA A 85 -1.97 -1.37 10.83
N VAL A 86 -2.78 -1.62 9.83
CA VAL A 86 -3.51 -2.88 9.67
C VAL A 86 -2.95 -3.65 8.51
N ALA A 87 -2.94 -4.96 8.66
CA ALA A 87 -2.60 -5.90 7.63
C ALA A 87 -3.60 -7.05 7.71
N MET A 88 -4.38 -7.23 6.66
CA MET A 88 -5.54 -8.12 6.65
C MET A 88 -5.50 -9.06 5.45
N VAL A 89 -6.07 -10.24 5.61
CA VAL A 89 -6.27 -11.22 4.54
C VAL A 89 -7.74 -11.60 4.47
N ALA A 90 -8.28 -11.58 3.26
CA ALA A 90 -9.58 -12.17 2.98
C ALA A 90 -9.38 -13.63 2.59
N THR A 91 -10.14 -14.53 3.22
CA THR A 91 -10.14 -15.96 2.95
C THR A 91 -11.53 -16.42 2.52
N VAL A 92 -11.57 -17.44 1.70
CA VAL A 92 -12.78 -18.21 1.35
C VAL A 92 -12.44 -19.68 1.51
N ASP A 93 -13.21 -20.42 2.32
CA ASP A 93 -12.92 -21.82 2.66
C ASP A 93 -11.46 -22.01 3.14
N ASP A 94 -11.00 -21.15 4.04
CA ASP A 94 -9.63 -21.14 4.59
C ASP A 94 -8.51 -20.87 3.57
N HIS A 95 -8.85 -20.53 2.31
CA HIS A 95 -7.88 -20.19 1.29
C HIS A 95 -7.77 -18.67 1.14
N PRO A 96 -6.57 -18.09 1.19
CA PRO A 96 -6.40 -16.66 1.02
C PRO A 96 -6.72 -16.25 -0.42
N VAL A 97 -7.64 -15.29 -0.58
CA VAL A 97 -8.11 -14.79 -1.88
C VAL A 97 -7.79 -13.32 -2.11
N GLY A 98 -7.43 -12.58 -1.07
CA GLY A 98 -7.08 -11.17 -1.17
C GLY A 98 -6.38 -10.68 0.08
N PHE A 99 -5.82 -9.51 0.03
CA PHE A 99 -5.21 -8.83 1.18
C PHE A 99 -5.34 -7.33 1.10
N LEU A 100 -5.23 -6.68 2.25
CA LEU A 100 -5.09 -5.24 2.38
C LEU A 100 -4.02 -4.93 3.43
N VAL A 101 -3.18 -3.92 3.15
CA VAL A 101 -2.29 -3.33 4.14
C VAL A 101 -2.35 -1.81 4.04
N GLY A 102 -2.33 -1.16 5.19
CA GLY A 102 -2.34 0.29 5.25
C GLY A 102 -2.12 0.82 6.67
N PRO A 103 -1.35 1.89 6.85
CA PRO A 103 -1.24 2.53 8.15
C PRO A 103 -2.55 3.27 8.47
N VAL A 104 -3.09 3.01 9.65
CA VAL A 104 -4.18 3.82 10.23
C VAL A 104 -3.63 5.13 10.79
N ARG A 105 -2.34 5.16 11.16
CA ARG A 105 -1.59 6.37 11.55
C ARG A 105 -0.32 6.45 10.72
N ALA A 106 -0.40 7.11 9.57
CA ALA A 106 0.66 7.08 8.54
C ALA A 106 2.02 7.61 9.05
N ARG A 107 2.01 8.72 9.81
CA ARG A 107 3.23 9.31 10.37
C ARG A 107 3.85 8.39 11.43
N SER A 108 3.03 7.89 12.35
CA SER A 108 3.47 7.01 13.44
C SER A 108 4.00 5.69 12.89
N HIS A 109 3.30 5.08 11.91
CA HIS A 109 3.76 3.88 11.22
C HIS A 109 5.13 4.09 10.57
N ARG A 110 5.31 5.19 9.83
CA ARG A 110 6.59 5.51 9.20
C ARG A 110 7.73 5.59 10.23
N GLN A 111 7.54 6.30 11.33
CA GLN A 111 8.53 6.41 12.38
C GLN A 111 8.84 5.05 13.00
N TRP A 112 7.81 4.24 13.24
CA TRP A 112 7.95 2.90 13.79
C TRP A 112 8.75 1.98 12.84
N VAL A 113 8.44 1.98 11.55
CA VAL A 113 9.15 1.18 10.54
C VAL A 113 10.62 1.60 10.46
N VAL A 114 10.92 2.90 10.45
CA VAL A 114 12.30 3.39 10.43
C VAL A 114 13.10 2.85 11.63
N ARG A 115 12.51 2.90 12.82
CA ARG A 115 13.19 2.47 14.06
C ARG A 115 13.33 0.95 14.17
N ASN A 116 12.29 0.19 13.81
CA ASN A 116 12.19 -1.24 14.13
C ASN A 116 12.51 -2.15 12.95
N ARG A 117 12.29 -1.72 11.71
CA ARG A 117 12.42 -2.54 10.49
C ARG A 117 13.36 -1.94 9.45
N GLY A 118 13.78 -0.69 9.66
CA GLY A 118 14.52 0.10 8.70
C GLY A 118 15.80 -0.54 8.20
N LEU A 119 16.64 -1.02 9.11
CA LEU A 119 17.90 -1.67 8.73
C LEU A 119 17.65 -2.93 7.88
N GLY A 120 16.69 -3.77 8.28
CA GLY A 120 16.35 -4.99 7.56
C GLY A 120 15.80 -4.75 6.15
N LEU A 121 14.93 -3.74 5.99
CA LEU A 121 14.41 -3.33 4.69
C LEU A 121 15.51 -2.72 3.81
N ALA A 122 16.37 -1.90 4.40
CA ALA A 122 17.46 -1.27 3.67
C ALA A 122 18.50 -2.28 3.19
N LEU A 123 18.88 -3.26 4.03
CA LEU A 123 19.77 -4.35 3.61
C LEU A 123 19.15 -5.20 2.50
N ALA A 124 17.84 -5.53 2.62
CA ALA A 124 17.16 -6.27 1.57
C ALA A 124 17.06 -5.50 0.25
N GLY A 125 16.84 -4.19 0.32
CA GLY A 125 16.85 -3.30 -0.85
C GLY A 125 18.25 -3.16 -1.45
N ALA A 126 19.28 -2.95 -0.62
CA ALA A 126 20.67 -2.84 -1.08
C ALA A 126 21.16 -4.11 -1.76
N THR A 127 20.87 -5.29 -1.19
CA THR A 127 21.23 -6.57 -1.82
C THR A 127 20.51 -6.78 -3.16
N ALA A 128 19.24 -6.37 -3.26
CA ALA A 128 18.48 -6.45 -4.51
C ALA A 128 19.04 -5.53 -5.59
N LEU A 129 19.51 -4.34 -5.21
CA LEU A 129 20.12 -3.36 -6.13
C LEU A 129 21.54 -3.77 -6.53
N ALA A 130 22.33 -4.34 -5.61
CA ALA A 130 23.70 -4.78 -5.89
C ALA A 130 23.77 -5.83 -7.01
N VAL A 131 22.79 -6.72 -7.09
CA VAL A 131 22.72 -7.76 -8.13
C VAL A 131 21.99 -7.30 -9.40
N ARG A 132 21.51 -6.05 -9.46
CA ARG A 132 20.74 -5.49 -10.58
C ARG A 132 21.19 -4.06 -10.91
N PRO A 133 22.34 -3.87 -11.58
CA PRO A 133 22.91 -2.55 -11.81
C PRO A 133 21.99 -1.60 -12.59
N GLY A 134 21.20 -2.11 -13.53
CA GLY A 134 20.21 -1.30 -14.27
C GLY A 134 19.10 -0.77 -13.35
N LEU A 135 18.61 -1.57 -12.39
CA LEU A 135 17.65 -1.14 -11.40
C LEU A 135 18.26 -0.12 -10.42
N ALA A 136 19.51 -0.34 -10.02
CA ALA A 136 20.25 0.57 -9.16
C ALA A 136 20.42 1.95 -9.83
N TRP A 137 20.78 1.97 -11.10
CA TRP A 137 20.89 3.21 -11.90
C TRP A 137 19.54 3.93 -12.03
N HIS A 138 18.48 3.18 -12.34
CA HIS A 138 17.13 3.74 -12.40
C HIS A 138 16.69 4.34 -11.07
N PHE A 139 16.97 3.65 -9.96
CA PHE A 139 16.70 4.14 -8.60
C PHE A 139 17.43 5.44 -8.31
N VAL A 140 18.73 5.50 -8.56
CA VAL A 140 19.55 6.71 -8.35
C VAL A 140 19.00 7.88 -9.17
N ARG A 141 18.74 7.66 -10.45
CA ARG A 141 18.29 8.71 -11.37
C ARG A 141 16.89 9.25 -11.05
N THR A 142 15.95 8.38 -10.67
CA THR A 142 14.54 8.77 -10.55
C THR A 142 14.08 9.03 -9.11
N ARG A 143 14.72 8.42 -8.12
CA ARG A 143 14.22 8.41 -6.75
C ARG A 143 15.16 9.03 -5.72
N LEU A 144 16.46 8.86 -5.86
CA LEU A 144 17.42 9.35 -4.88
C LEU A 144 17.32 10.88 -4.66
N THR A 145 17.15 11.64 -5.73
CA THR A 145 16.99 13.10 -5.67
C THR A 145 15.72 13.52 -4.94
N ARG A 146 14.60 12.83 -5.19
CA ARG A 146 13.32 13.09 -4.51
C ARG A 146 13.40 12.78 -3.02
N TYR A 147 14.12 11.70 -2.66
CA TYR A 147 14.31 11.32 -1.25
C TYR A 147 15.23 12.28 -0.49
N ARG A 148 16.28 12.77 -1.13
CA ARG A 148 17.12 13.83 -0.56
C ARG A 148 16.30 15.10 -0.26
N VAL A 149 15.39 15.47 -1.14
CA VAL A 149 14.50 16.61 -0.95
C VAL A 149 13.49 16.35 0.16
N ALA A 150 12.88 15.16 0.20
CA ALA A 150 11.91 14.77 1.24
C ALA A 150 12.57 14.72 2.63
N LEU A 151 13.75 14.10 2.73
CA LEU A 151 14.52 14.05 3.99
C LEU A 151 14.92 15.46 4.48
N ARG A 152 15.29 16.37 3.57
CA ARG A 152 15.58 17.75 3.93
C ARG A 152 14.32 18.52 4.37
N ARG A 153 13.16 18.21 3.79
CA ARG A 153 11.86 18.80 4.20
C ARG A 153 11.38 18.25 5.54
N ASP A 154 11.60 16.98 5.83
CA ASP A 154 11.28 16.38 7.13
C ASP A 154 12.23 16.86 8.25
N ALA A 155 13.42 17.35 7.90
CA ALA A 155 14.37 17.97 8.82
C ALA A 155 14.17 19.48 8.97
N ALA A 156 13.45 20.13 8.06
CA ALA A 156 13.09 21.55 8.19
C ALA A 156 11.81 21.68 9.02
N PRO A 157 11.72 22.70 9.94
CA PRO A 157 10.46 23.01 10.59
C PRO A 157 9.43 23.29 9.49
N ALA A 158 8.28 22.61 9.56
CA ALA A 158 7.21 22.78 8.59
C ALA A 158 6.82 24.26 8.51
N PRO A 159 6.72 24.87 7.31
CA PRO A 159 6.12 26.18 7.20
C PRO A 159 4.68 26.06 7.72
N HIS A 160 4.32 26.98 8.62
CA HIS A 160 2.98 27.10 9.17
C HIS A 160 1.94 27.16 8.04
N ARG A 161 1.39 26.03 7.68
CA ARG A 161 0.02 25.96 7.24
C ARG A 161 -0.79 25.68 8.49
N ASP A 162 -1.83 26.46 8.70
CA ASP A 162 -2.79 26.33 9.80
C ASP A 162 -3.48 24.94 9.76
N GLU A 163 -2.73 23.90 10.09
CA GLU A 163 -3.26 22.56 10.31
C GLU A 163 -2.89 22.19 11.73
N THR A 164 -3.91 22.13 12.56
CA THR A 164 -3.87 21.62 13.93
C THR A 164 -3.00 20.35 14.03
N PRO A 165 -2.13 20.22 15.05
CA PRO A 165 -1.10 19.17 15.18
C PRO A 165 -1.61 17.74 15.33
N THR A 166 -2.92 17.49 15.19
CA THR A 166 -3.60 16.22 15.51
C THR A 166 -4.04 15.41 14.30
N ASN A 167 -3.78 15.82 13.06
CA ASN A 167 -4.27 15.09 11.89
C ASN A 167 -3.28 14.04 11.39
N ASP A 168 -3.11 12.96 12.15
CA ASP A 168 -2.66 11.71 11.55
C ASP A 168 -3.74 11.23 10.58
N VAL A 169 -3.35 10.69 9.44
CA VAL A 169 -4.27 10.22 8.39
C VAL A 169 -4.07 8.74 8.16
N ALA A 170 -5.15 8.06 7.82
CA ALA A 170 -5.07 6.68 7.36
C ALA A 170 -4.73 6.64 5.87
N VAL A 171 -3.90 5.70 5.47
CA VAL A 171 -3.52 5.50 4.06
C VAL A 171 -3.72 4.04 3.68
N LEU A 172 -4.68 3.76 2.80
CA LEU A 172 -4.81 2.45 2.20
C LEU A 172 -3.66 2.28 1.19
N SER A 173 -2.63 1.52 1.59
CA SER A 173 -1.40 1.42 0.80
C SER A 173 -1.49 0.39 -0.30
N HIS A 174 -1.96 -0.82 0.00
CA HIS A 174 -2.11 -1.89 -0.97
C HIS A 174 -3.35 -2.71 -0.68
N VAL A 175 -4.13 -2.97 -1.73
CA VAL A 175 -5.19 -3.97 -1.73
C VAL A 175 -5.14 -4.75 -3.04
N ALA A 176 -5.26 -6.05 -2.94
CA ALA A 176 -5.37 -6.91 -4.12
C ALA A 176 -6.26 -8.12 -3.81
N VAL A 177 -7.04 -8.52 -4.80
CA VAL A 177 -7.90 -9.71 -4.75
C VAL A 177 -7.60 -10.55 -5.99
N LEU A 178 -7.48 -11.86 -5.81
CA LEU A 178 -7.33 -12.82 -6.91
C LEU A 178 -8.41 -12.59 -7.96
N GLU A 179 -8.06 -12.71 -9.23
CA GLU A 179 -8.99 -12.48 -10.33
C GLU A 179 -10.27 -13.33 -10.21
N GLY A 180 -10.11 -14.62 -9.88
CA GLY A 180 -11.25 -15.52 -9.69
C GLY A 180 -12.10 -15.25 -8.45
N ALA A 181 -11.62 -14.41 -7.52
CA ALA A 181 -12.37 -14.00 -6.34
C ALA A 181 -12.86 -12.54 -6.42
N ARG A 182 -12.70 -11.88 -7.55
CA ARG A 182 -13.30 -10.56 -7.78
C ARG A 182 -14.82 -10.69 -7.83
N HIS A 183 -15.50 -9.61 -7.46
CA HIS A 183 -16.97 -9.54 -7.38
C HIS A 183 -17.61 -10.42 -6.30
N THR A 184 -16.83 -11.11 -5.43
CA THR A 184 -17.34 -11.87 -4.28
C THR A 184 -17.58 -11.00 -3.03
N GLY A 185 -17.28 -9.69 -3.10
CA GLY A 185 -17.33 -8.80 -1.94
C GLY A 185 -16.04 -8.75 -1.11
N ALA A 186 -15.05 -9.62 -1.35
CA ALA A 186 -13.81 -9.66 -0.57
C ALA A 186 -13.07 -8.30 -0.53
N GLY A 187 -12.98 -7.61 -1.66
CA GLY A 187 -12.35 -6.28 -1.71
C GLY A 187 -13.14 -5.22 -0.93
N THR A 188 -14.46 -5.29 -0.97
CA THR A 188 -15.35 -4.40 -0.21
C THR A 188 -15.18 -4.61 1.29
N LEU A 189 -15.16 -5.87 1.75
CA LEU A 189 -14.95 -6.21 3.15
C LEU A 189 -13.59 -5.71 3.64
N LEU A 190 -12.51 -5.98 2.90
CA LEU A 190 -11.17 -5.50 3.25
C LEU A 190 -11.12 -3.98 3.41
N VAL A 191 -11.75 -3.22 2.51
CA VAL A 191 -11.78 -1.76 2.59
C VAL A 191 -12.65 -1.28 3.74
N SER A 192 -13.81 -1.93 3.99
CA SER A 192 -14.68 -1.60 5.12
C SER A 192 -13.96 -1.81 6.45
N ASP A 193 -13.30 -2.94 6.64
CA ASP A 193 -12.57 -3.26 7.87
C ASP A 193 -11.38 -2.30 8.10
N PHE A 194 -10.73 -1.87 7.00
CA PHE A 194 -9.71 -0.80 7.09
C PHE A 194 -10.31 0.53 7.54
N GLU A 195 -11.47 0.92 7.00
CA GLU A 195 -12.16 2.14 7.40
C GLU A 195 -12.58 2.08 8.86
N ASP A 196 -13.09 0.92 9.33
CA ASP A 196 -13.48 0.71 10.72
C ASP A 196 -12.28 0.80 11.66
N ALA A 197 -11.17 0.12 11.34
CA ALA A 197 -9.94 0.22 12.11
C ALA A 197 -9.39 1.66 12.18
N ALA A 198 -9.53 2.43 11.11
CA ALA A 198 -9.14 3.83 11.10
C ALA A 198 -10.08 4.70 11.98
N ARG A 199 -11.40 4.42 11.97
CA ARG A 199 -12.37 5.07 12.88
C ARG A 199 -12.08 4.76 14.34
N ASP A 200 -11.80 3.49 14.65
CA ASP A 200 -11.46 3.04 16.02
C ASP A 200 -10.16 3.69 16.51
N ALA A 201 -9.21 3.95 15.59
CA ALA A 201 -8.02 4.73 15.89
C ALA A 201 -8.27 6.24 16.02
N GLY A 202 -9.52 6.72 15.90
CA GLY A 202 -9.88 8.14 15.98
C GLY A 202 -9.50 8.96 14.76
N ILE A 203 -9.24 8.31 13.62
CA ILE A 203 -8.84 8.98 12.38
C ILE A 203 -10.08 9.41 11.59
N GLN A 204 -10.10 10.65 11.17
CA GLN A 204 -11.24 11.24 10.48
C GLN A 204 -11.14 11.20 8.96
N ARG A 205 -9.94 10.99 8.40
CA ARG A 205 -9.70 11.01 6.95
C ARG A 205 -8.79 9.88 6.52
N ALA A 206 -9.15 9.24 5.40
CA ALA A 206 -8.34 8.25 4.74
C ALA A 206 -8.02 8.67 3.31
N TYR A 207 -6.87 8.21 2.81
CA TYR A 207 -6.37 8.47 1.48
C TYR A 207 -5.91 7.18 0.81
N LEU A 208 -6.00 7.17 -0.49
CA LEU A 208 -5.37 6.17 -1.34
C LEU A 208 -5.04 6.77 -2.71
N HIS A 209 -4.24 6.06 -3.49
CA HIS A 209 -3.97 6.43 -4.87
C HIS A 209 -4.17 5.22 -5.77
N THR A 210 -4.78 5.43 -6.94
CA THR A 210 -4.90 4.40 -7.97
C THR A 210 -4.37 4.92 -9.30
N LEU A 211 -4.19 4.04 -10.27
CA LEU A 211 -4.00 4.47 -11.66
C LEU A 211 -5.23 5.28 -12.10
N ASP A 212 -4.97 6.39 -12.78
CA ASP A 212 -5.99 7.16 -13.47
C ASP A 212 -6.34 6.47 -14.80
N GLY A 213 -7.62 6.49 -15.16
CA GLY A 213 -8.11 5.93 -16.41
C GLY A 213 -8.81 4.56 -16.27
N PRO A 214 -9.13 3.93 -17.41
CA PRO A 214 -9.98 2.73 -17.47
C PRO A 214 -9.39 1.50 -16.75
N ASP A 215 -8.07 1.42 -16.67
CA ASP A 215 -7.37 0.32 -16.00
C ASP A 215 -7.22 0.54 -14.49
N GLY A 216 -7.69 1.69 -13.98
CA GLY A 216 -7.63 2.06 -12.58
C GLY A 216 -8.78 1.48 -11.75
N ALA A 217 -8.58 1.39 -10.45
CA ALA A 217 -9.62 0.96 -9.50
C ALA A 217 -10.59 2.09 -9.10
N GLY A 218 -10.56 3.23 -9.78
CA GLY A 218 -11.41 4.40 -9.49
C GLY A 218 -12.89 4.08 -9.37
N PRO A 219 -13.51 3.37 -10.32
CA PRO A 219 -14.93 3.00 -10.23
C PRO A 219 -15.27 2.13 -9.02
N PHE A 220 -14.33 1.31 -8.54
CA PHE A 220 -14.51 0.52 -7.32
C PHE A 220 -14.57 1.42 -6.09
N TYR A 221 -13.62 2.34 -5.93
CA TYR A 221 -13.58 3.25 -4.79
C TYR A 221 -14.72 4.26 -4.80
N SER A 222 -15.12 4.75 -5.98
CA SER A 222 -16.30 5.62 -6.11
C SER A 222 -17.57 4.95 -5.58
N ARG A 223 -17.78 3.65 -5.89
CA ARG A 223 -18.93 2.89 -5.35
C ARG A 223 -18.88 2.70 -3.83
N LEU A 224 -17.69 2.71 -3.24
CA LEU A 224 -17.52 2.67 -1.78
C LEU A 224 -17.62 4.06 -1.14
N GLY A 225 -17.95 5.11 -1.90
CA GLY A 225 -18.12 6.47 -1.40
C GLY A 225 -16.80 7.21 -1.16
N TRP A 226 -15.71 6.79 -1.80
CA TRP A 226 -14.49 7.57 -1.87
C TRP A 226 -14.61 8.64 -2.96
N HIS A 227 -14.04 9.81 -2.71
CA HIS A 227 -14.10 10.96 -3.60
C HIS A 227 -12.77 11.16 -4.34
N PRO A 228 -12.80 11.40 -5.66
CA PRO A 228 -11.59 11.67 -6.41
C PRO A 228 -11.01 13.04 -6.05
N GLY A 229 -9.71 13.09 -5.86
CA GLY A 229 -8.89 14.29 -5.65
C GLY A 229 -8.04 14.63 -6.87
N PRO A 230 -6.91 15.31 -6.71
CA PRO A 230 -6.02 15.66 -7.80
C PRO A 230 -5.33 14.44 -8.43
N THR A 231 -4.96 14.56 -9.69
CA THR A 231 -4.11 13.59 -10.38
C THR A 231 -2.65 14.05 -10.41
N HIS A 232 -1.72 13.10 -10.26
CA HIS A 232 -0.29 13.37 -10.24
C HIS A 232 0.47 12.43 -11.18
N PRO A 233 1.48 12.91 -11.93
CA PRO A 233 2.33 12.05 -12.72
C PRO A 233 3.30 11.28 -11.81
N THR A 234 3.51 9.99 -12.09
CA THR A 234 4.58 9.20 -11.45
C THR A 234 5.91 9.46 -12.13
N ALA A 235 7.00 8.98 -11.52
CA ALA A 235 8.34 9.04 -12.11
C ALA A 235 8.44 8.23 -13.42
N GLU A 236 7.57 7.25 -13.57
CA GLU A 236 7.46 6.37 -14.73
C GLU A 236 6.48 6.90 -15.79
N GLY A 237 5.98 8.14 -15.65
CA GLY A 237 5.09 8.81 -16.60
C GLY A 237 3.62 8.37 -16.54
N ARG A 238 3.25 7.49 -15.61
CA ARG A 238 1.83 7.12 -15.39
C ARG A 238 1.13 8.18 -14.54
N ARG A 239 -0.17 8.35 -14.75
CA ARG A 239 -0.98 9.24 -13.93
C ARG A 239 -1.61 8.46 -12.79
N MET A 240 -1.53 9.03 -11.59
CA MET A 240 -2.17 8.51 -10.38
C MET A 240 -3.28 9.45 -9.95
N GLN A 241 -4.44 8.90 -9.66
CA GLN A 241 -5.58 9.59 -9.08
C GLN A 241 -5.55 9.42 -7.56
N GLU A 242 -5.56 10.52 -6.84
CA GLU A 242 -5.80 10.51 -5.39
C GLU A 242 -7.29 10.27 -5.11
N TRP A 243 -7.58 9.55 -4.04
CA TRP A 243 -8.93 9.35 -3.52
C TRP A 243 -8.94 9.63 -2.03
N THR A 244 -10.01 10.26 -1.57
CA THR A 244 -10.19 10.64 -0.16
C THR A 244 -11.50 10.09 0.38
N ARG A 245 -11.51 9.78 1.67
CA ARG A 245 -12.68 9.33 2.41
C ARG A 245 -12.74 10.03 3.76
N THR A 246 -13.86 10.69 4.06
CA THR A 246 -14.16 11.16 5.42
C THR A 246 -14.72 9.99 6.22
N LEU A 247 -14.11 9.70 7.37
CA LEU A 247 -14.44 8.57 8.23
C LEU A 247 -15.22 9.00 9.48
N GLY A 248 -15.16 10.29 9.84
CA GLY A 248 -15.87 10.85 10.97
C GLY A 248 -17.39 10.86 10.75
N ARG A 249 -18.17 10.85 11.85
CA ARG A 249 -19.58 11.23 11.78
C ARG A 249 -19.65 12.66 11.25
N GLU A 250 -20.48 12.92 10.25
CA GLU A 250 -20.84 14.28 9.93
C GLU A 250 -21.42 14.94 11.19
N PRO A 251 -20.95 16.13 11.58
CA PRO A 251 -21.55 16.84 12.68
C PRO A 251 -22.95 17.27 12.22
N GLY A 252 -23.97 16.51 12.59
CA GLY A 252 -25.37 16.91 12.37
C GLY A 252 -26.26 15.99 11.53
N ALA A 253 -26.11 14.68 11.62
CA ALA A 253 -27.18 13.76 11.19
C ALA A 253 -27.93 13.20 12.38
#